data_8fffa8dfa24db16fa150bfd1cb556b2b
#
_entry.id   8fffa8dfa24db16fa150bfd1cb556b2b
#
_cell.length_a   1.000
_cell.length_b   1.000
_cell.length_c   1.000
_cell.angle_alpha   90.00
_cell.angle_beta   90.00
_cell.angle_gamma   90.00
#
_symmetry.space_group_name_H-M   'P 1'
#
loop_
_entity.id
_entity.type
_entity.pdbx_description
1 polymer ?
#
loop_
_entity_poly.entity_id
_entity_poly.type
_entity_poly.pdbx_seq_one_letter_code
_entity_poly.pdbx_strand_id
1 'polypeptide(L)'
;EYKNIYKQYYTLNRGGNGFANFLSKKMESWMHKKVAASIGKNILELGAGNLNHVSYEKSYEIYDIVEPFAELYKNSSQLDFIKNAYNSLEAVNDNNRYDKIISIATLEHLVDLPKEISICKKLLKHDGKFHVAIPCEGEFAFKLGWMLTTGLAFRLKYKLDYSKFMKYEHVNNIDEIFAVLKNNFE
;
A
#
# COMPACT_ATOMS: atom_id res chain seq x y z
N GLU A 1 20.90 -9.83 -2.27
CA GLU A 1 20.30 -11.01 -1.60
C GLU A 1 18.88 -10.70 -1.13
N TYR A 2 18.63 -9.67 -0.30
CA TYR A 2 17.31 -9.29 0.22
C TYR A 2 16.27 -8.98 -0.87
N LYS A 3 16.63 -8.29 -1.95
CA LYS A 3 15.72 -7.93 -3.05
C LYS A 3 15.14 -9.14 -3.78
N ASN A 4 15.90 -10.23 -3.92
CA ASN A 4 15.42 -11.47 -4.53
C ASN A 4 14.54 -12.27 -3.56
N ILE A 5 14.84 -12.21 -2.25
CA ILE A 5 14.04 -12.83 -1.19
C ILE A 5 12.70 -12.11 -1.08
N TYR A 6 12.68 -10.77 -1.18
CA TYR A 6 11.44 -9.98 -1.18
C TYR A 6 10.50 -10.38 -2.32
N LYS A 7 11.00 -10.45 -3.56
CA LYS A 7 10.17 -10.88 -4.70
C LYS A 7 9.57 -12.27 -4.51
N GLN A 8 10.37 -13.22 -4.00
CA GLN A 8 9.90 -14.57 -3.71
C GLN A 8 8.92 -14.60 -2.53
N TYR A 9 9.18 -13.85 -1.48
CA TYR A 9 8.34 -13.77 -0.30
C TYR A 9 6.98 -13.13 -0.59
N TYR A 10 6.97 -12.04 -1.35
CA TYR A 10 5.76 -11.33 -1.75
C TYR A 10 4.83 -12.20 -2.60
N THR A 11 5.38 -12.97 -3.54
CA THR A 11 4.60 -13.88 -4.40
C THR A 11 4.12 -15.14 -3.68
N LEU A 12 4.90 -15.70 -2.75
CA LEU A 12 4.61 -16.97 -2.09
C LEU A 12 3.67 -16.85 -0.89
N ASN A 13 3.69 -15.75 -0.16
CA ASN A 13 2.89 -15.61 1.07
C ASN A 13 1.42 -15.23 0.86
N ARG A 14 1.04 -14.82 -0.35
CA ARG A 14 -0.39 -14.59 -0.66
C ARG A 14 -1.21 -15.86 -0.86
N GLY A 15 -0.57 -17.04 -0.97
CA GLY A 15 -1.22 -18.33 -1.22
C GLY A 15 -1.32 -19.28 -0.02
N GLY A 16 -0.81 -18.94 1.16
CA GLY A 16 -0.78 -19.85 2.31
C GLY A 16 -2.15 -20.03 2.99
N ASN A 17 -2.48 -21.26 3.37
CA ASN A 17 -3.67 -21.60 4.15
C ASN A 17 -3.29 -21.73 5.62
N GLY A 18 -3.77 -20.81 6.49
CA GLY A 18 -3.55 -20.87 7.94
C GLY A 18 -4.29 -19.76 8.68
N PHE A 19 -4.47 -19.91 9.99
CA PHE A 19 -5.18 -18.95 10.85
C PHE A 19 -4.56 -17.53 10.79
N ALA A 20 -3.23 -17.45 10.75
CA ALA A 20 -2.51 -16.18 10.61
C ALA A 20 -2.84 -15.47 9.27
N ASN A 21 -2.94 -16.21 8.17
CA ASN A 21 -3.33 -15.68 6.87
C ASN A 21 -4.81 -15.25 6.84
N PHE A 22 -5.67 -15.96 7.57
CA PHE A 22 -7.07 -15.55 7.72
C PHE A 22 -7.18 -14.21 8.45
N LEU A 23 -6.45 -14.02 9.54
CA LEU A 23 -6.46 -12.78 10.30
C LEU A 23 -5.86 -11.61 9.48
N SER A 24 -4.75 -11.85 8.80
CA SER A 24 -4.10 -10.87 7.90
C SER A 24 -5.05 -10.44 6.77
N LYS A 25 -5.70 -11.37 6.09
CA LYS A 25 -6.71 -11.07 5.05
C LYS A 25 -7.90 -10.29 5.60
N LYS A 26 -8.32 -10.58 6.83
CA LYS A 26 -9.43 -9.86 7.47
C LYS A 26 -9.06 -8.42 7.80
N MET A 27 -7.85 -8.19 8.28
CA MET A 27 -7.30 -6.86 8.54
C MET A 27 -7.11 -6.08 7.23
N GLU A 28 -6.53 -6.68 6.21
CA GLU A 28 -6.38 -6.11 4.86
C GLU A 28 -7.76 -5.71 4.30
N SER A 29 -8.73 -6.62 4.32
CA SER A 29 -10.10 -6.32 3.88
C SER A 29 -10.76 -5.19 4.68
N TRP A 30 -10.48 -5.10 5.97
CA TRP A 30 -10.99 -4.00 6.81
C TRP A 30 -10.39 -2.65 6.39
N MET A 31 -9.08 -2.57 6.15
CA MET A 31 -8.41 -1.35 5.67
C MET A 31 -9.02 -0.91 4.32
N HIS A 32 -9.14 -1.82 3.36
CA HIS A 32 -9.75 -1.53 2.05
C HIS A 32 -11.18 -0.99 2.19
N LYS A 33 -12.02 -1.62 3.02
CA LYS A 33 -13.39 -1.17 3.27
C LYS A 33 -13.47 0.22 3.91
N LYS A 34 -12.55 0.53 4.83
CA LYS A 34 -12.50 1.85 5.48
C LYS A 34 -12.11 2.94 4.49
N VAL A 35 -11.14 2.68 3.65
CA VAL A 35 -10.69 3.60 2.60
C VAL A 35 -11.78 3.79 1.54
N ALA A 36 -12.47 2.72 1.13
CA ALA A 36 -13.55 2.75 0.14
C ALA A 36 -14.86 3.41 0.66
N ALA A 37 -14.97 3.69 1.94
CA ALA A 37 -16.17 4.35 2.50
C ALA A 37 -16.37 5.80 2.00
N SER A 38 -15.32 6.44 1.50
CA SER A 38 -15.37 7.77 0.89
C SER A 38 -15.52 7.63 -0.63
N ILE A 39 -16.39 8.42 -1.22
CA ILE A 39 -16.66 8.43 -2.66
C ILE A 39 -15.70 9.41 -3.35
N GLY A 40 -15.17 9.02 -4.51
CA GLY A 40 -14.42 9.87 -5.42
C GLY A 40 -14.70 9.45 -6.85
N LYS A 41 -14.86 10.41 -7.77
CA LYS A 41 -15.04 10.11 -9.20
C LYS A 41 -13.73 9.82 -9.90
N ASN A 42 -12.71 10.63 -9.63
CA ASN A 42 -11.37 10.46 -10.15
C ASN A 42 -10.47 9.99 -9.02
N ILE A 43 -10.01 8.75 -9.09
CA ILE A 43 -9.24 8.08 -8.05
C ILE A 43 -7.83 7.83 -8.56
N LEU A 44 -6.83 8.08 -7.70
CA LEU A 44 -5.44 7.64 -7.88
C LEU A 44 -5.05 6.74 -6.71
N GLU A 45 -4.61 5.52 -6.98
CA GLU A 45 -4.06 4.61 -5.97
C GLU A 45 -2.53 4.58 -6.05
N LEU A 46 -1.87 4.96 -4.97
CA LEU A 46 -0.42 4.90 -4.80
C LEU A 46 -0.01 3.57 -4.16
N GLY A 47 0.78 2.78 -4.88
CA GLY A 47 1.19 1.44 -4.46
C GLY A 47 0.07 0.42 -4.64
N ALA A 48 -0.51 0.35 -5.84
CA ALA A 48 -1.69 -0.48 -6.12
C ALA A 48 -1.43 -2.00 -6.07
N GLY A 49 -0.18 -2.42 -6.09
CA GLY A 49 0.21 -3.83 -6.02
C GLY A 49 -0.50 -4.67 -7.08
N ASN A 50 -1.29 -5.65 -6.66
CA ASN A 50 -2.06 -6.54 -7.55
C ASN A 50 -3.51 -6.07 -7.81
N LEU A 51 -3.84 -4.81 -7.56
CA LEU A 51 -5.15 -4.19 -7.77
C LEU A 51 -6.25 -4.68 -6.82
N ASN A 52 -5.90 -5.08 -5.60
CA ASN A 52 -6.90 -5.58 -4.64
C ASN A 52 -7.95 -4.54 -4.27
N HIS A 53 -7.59 -3.25 -4.23
CA HIS A 53 -8.48 -2.20 -3.74
C HIS A 53 -9.60 -1.86 -4.72
N VAL A 54 -9.36 -1.96 -6.01
CA VAL A 54 -10.34 -1.61 -7.07
C VAL A 54 -11.70 -2.25 -6.82
N SER A 55 -11.73 -3.51 -6.38
CA SER A 55 -12.98 -4.25 -6.13
C SER A 55 -13.82 -3.71 -4.95
N TYR A 56 -13.24 -2.87 -4.10
CA TYR A 56 -13.94 -2.23 -2.98
C TYR A 56 -14.56 -0.89 -3.35
N GLU A 57 -14.06 -0.22 -4.40
CA GLU A 57 -14.61 1.03 -4.89
C GLU A 57 -15.89 0.79 -5.69
N LYS A 58 -16.96 1.55 -5.37
CA LYS A 58 -18.30 1.27 -5.90
C LYS A 58 -18.69 2.15 -7.07
N SER A 59 -18.09 3.34 -7.20
CA SER A 59 -18.53 4.33 -8.17
C SER A 59 -17.41 5.32 -8.45
N TYR A 60 -16.80 5.20 -9.63
CA TYR A 60 -15.78 6.10 -10.11
C TYR A 60 -15.88 6.24 -11.64
N GLU A 61 -15.34 7.33 -12.17
CA GLU A 61 -15.25 7.59 -13.61
C GLU A 61 -13.84 7.27 -14.13
N ILE A 62 -12.83 7.58 -13.30
CA ILE A 62 -11.41 7.32 -13.58
C ILE A 62 -10.78 6.62 -12.36
N TYR A 63 -10.09 5.53 -12.65
CA TYR A 63 -9.22 4.87 -11.69
C TYR A 63 -7.82 4.73 -12.30
N ASP A 64 -6.90 5.54 -11.78
CA ASP A 64 -5.50 5.52 -12.16
C ASP A 64 -4.66 4.91 -11.02
N ILE A 65 -3.52 4.33 -11.39
CA ILE A 65 -2.61 3.72 -10.41
C ILE A 65 -1.18 4.22 -10.59
N VAL A 66 -0.45 4.26 -9.49
CA VAL A 66 1.00 4.37 -9.45
C VAL A 66 1.56 3.09 -8.85
N GLU A 67 2.21 2.27 -9.67
CA GLU A 67 2.84 1.01 -9.25
C GLU A 67 4.09 0.74 -10.11
N PRO A 68 5.31 0.81 -9.52
CA PRO A 68 6.55 0.64 -10.28
C PRO A 68 6.78 -0.80 -10.78
N PHE A 69 6.09 -1.79 -10.20
CA PHE A 69 6.27 -3.21 -10.51
C PHE A 69 5.10 -3.75 -11.32
N ALA A 70 5.11 -3.54 -12.65
CA ALA A 70 4.04 -3.99 -13.55
C ALA A 70 3.75 -5.50 -13.45
N GLU A 71 4.73 -6.30 -13.05
CA GLU A 71 4.57 -7.74 -12.82
C GLU A 71 3.50 -8.09 -11.79
N LEU A 72 3.20 -7.17 -10.87
CA LEU A 72 2.22 -7.39 -9.80
C LEU A 72 0.78 -7.33 -10.33
N TYR A 73 0.51 -6.47 -11.31
CA TYR A 73 -0.85 -6.22 -11.78
C TYR A 73 -1.16 -6.65 -13.21
N LYS A 74 -0.16 -6.90 -14.06
CA LYS A 74 -0.36 -7.23 -15.48
C LYS A 74 -1.26 -8.44 -15.76
N ASN A 75 -1.37 -9.35 -14.80
CA ASN A 75 -2.23 -10.54 -14.90
C ASN A 75 -3.46 -10.44 -13.98
N SER A 76 -3.75 -9.27 -13.42
CA SER A 76 -4.91 -9.07 -12.56
C SER A 76 -6.20 -9.05 -13.38
N SER A 77 -7.24 -9.72 -12.90
CA SER A 77 -8.60 -9.63 -13.46
C SER A 77 -9.23 -8.23 -13.29
N GLN A 78 -8.60 -7.36 -12.50
CA GLN A 78 -9.03 -5.99 -12.27
C GLN A 78 -8.39 -4.98 -13.24
N LEU A 79 -7.51 -5.43 -14.14
CA LEU A 79 -6.75 -4.54 -15.03
C LEU A 79 -7.66 -3.72 -15.96
N ASP A 80 -8.75 -4.29 -16.42
CA ASP A 80 -9.72 -3.61 -17.31
C ASP A 80 -10.43 -2.41 -16.66
N PHE A 81 -10.38 -2.32 -15.32
CA PHE A 81 -10.94 -1.19 -14.57
C PHE A 81 -9.95 -0.02 -14.42
N ILE A 82 -8.68 -0.21 -14.77
CA ILE A 82 -7.63 0.79 -14.66
C ILE A 82 -7.57 1.60 -15.96
N LYS A 83 -7.64 2.93 -15.86
CA LYS A 83 -7.51 3.81 -17.02
C LYS A 83 -6.07 4.08 -17.38
N ASN A 84 -5.23 4.45 -16.40
CA ASN A 84 -3.82 4.69 -16.59
C ASN A 84 -3.01 4.03 -15.48
N ALA A 85 -1.85 3.47 -15.83
CA ALA A 85 -0.87 2.93 -14.90
C ALA A 85 0.46 3.67 -15.07
N TYR A 86 0.94 4.25 -13.98
CA TYR A 86 2.18 5.01 -13.92
C TYR A 86 3.22 4.25 -13.10
N ASN A 87 4.49 4.42 -13.42
CA ASN A 87 5.59 3.81 -12.66
C ASN A 87 6.12 4.72 -11.52
N SER A 88 5.71 5.98 -11.50
CA SER A 88 6.02 6.93 -10.42
C SER A 88 4.98 8.05 -10.37
N LEU A 89 4.93 8.77 -9.23
CA LEU A 89 4.04 9.93 -9.09
C LEU A 89 4.42 11.07 -10.03
N GLU A 90 5.70 11.24 -10.34
CA GLU A 90 6.16 12.27 -11.28
C GLU A 90 5.67 12.04 -12.71
N ALA A 91 5.36 10.80 -13.07
CA ALA A 91 4.82 10.46 -14.39
C ALA A 91 3.32 10.80 -14.51
N VAL A 92 2.64 11.10 -13.42
CA VAL A 92 1.23 11.51 -13.42
C VAL A 92 1.13 12.92 -14.00
N ASN A 93 0.30 13.09 -15.03
CA ASN A 93 0.10 14.40 -15.62
C ASN A 93 -0.60 15.36 -14.65
N ASP A 94 -0.05 16.54 -14.44
CA ASP A 94 -0.59 17.59 -13.56
C ASP A 94 -1.99 18.09 -13.99
N ASN A 95 -2.39 17.87 -15.24
CA ASN A 95 -3.74 18.18 -15.71
C ASN A 95 -4.79 17.21 -15.17
N ASN A 96 -4.39 16.06 -14.65
CA ASN A 96 -5.27 15.13 -13.99
C ASN A 96 -5.41 15.53 -12.52
N ARG A 97 -6.65 15.89 -12.12
CA ARG A 97 -6.95 16.25 -10.72
C ARG A 97 -7.87 15.21 -10.15
N TYR A 98 -7.48 14.67 -9.00
CA TYR A 98 -8.17 13.58 -8.35
C TYR A 98 -9.07 14.08 -7.21
N ASP A 99 -10.25 13.49 -7.10
CA ASP A 99 -11.15 13.70 -5.95
C ASP A 99 -10.66 12.90 -4.74
N LYS A 100 -9.96 11.79 -5.03
CA LYS A 100 -9.50 10.84 -4.03
C LYS A 100 -8.13 10.29 -4.43
N ILE A 101 -7.16 10.40 -3.51
CA ILE A 101 -5.92 9.63 -3.58
C ILE A 101 -5.94 8.60 -2.46
N ILE A 102 -5.44 7.40 -2.76
CA ILE A 102 -5.45 6.25 -1.87
C ILE A 102 -4.02 5.73 -1.72
N SER A 103 -3.64 5.37 -0.49
CA SER A 103 -2.42 4.62 -0.22
C SER A 103 -2.66 3.64 0.92
N ILE A 104 -2.48 2.34 0.66
CA ILE A 104 -2.69 1.28 1.63
C ILE A 104 -1.41 0.47 1.75
N ALA A 105 -0.81 0.47 2.94
CA ALA A 105 0.43 -0.24 3.25
C ALA A 105 1.56 0.05 2.23
N THR A 106 1.79 1.35 1.93
CA THR A 106 2.76 1.79 0.92
C THR A 106 3.69 2.89 1.44
N LEU A 107 3.19 3.85 2.24
CA LEU A 107 3.96 5.02 2.65
C LEU A 107 5.19 4.66 3.47
N GLU A 108 5.15 3.56 4.19
CA GLU A 108 6.27 3.01 4.94
C GLU A 108 7.47 2.62 4.07
N HIS A 109 7.25 2.38 2.77
CA HIS A 109 8.27 1.97 1.80
C HIS A 109 8.84 3.13 0.96
N LEU A 110 8.26 4.33 1.03
CA LEU A 110 8.67 5.45 0.18
C LEU A 110 9.97 6.07 0.67
N VAL A 111 10.97 6.11 -0.21
CA VAL A 111 12.33 6.61 0.13
C VAL A 111 12.32 8.12 0.38
N ASP A 112 11.55 8.90 -0.39
CA ASP A 112 11.41 10.34 -0.23
C ASP A 112 9.94 10.69 0.06
N LEU A 113 9.48 10.27 1.24
CA LEU A 113 8.10 10.46 1.67
C LEU A 113 7.62 11.92 1.59
N PRO A 114 8.38 12.95 2.03
CA PRO A 114 7.93 14.34 1.95
C PRO A 114 7.66 14.80 0.52
N LYS A 115 8.53 14.42 -0.43
CA LYS A 115 8.39 14.74 -1.84
C LYS A 115 7.14 14.09 -2.43
N GLU A 116 6.97 12.79 -2.20
CA GLU A 116 5.82 12.03 -2.73
C GLU A 116 4.49 12.57 -2.18
N ILE A 117 4.42 12.90 -0.89
CA ILE A 117 3.24 13.51 -0.27
C ILE A 117 2.96 14.91 -0.84
N SER A 118 4.02 15.70 -1.10
CA SER A 118 3.87 17.02 -1.75
C SER A 118 3.29 16.90 -3.17
N ILE A 119 3.69 15.87 -3.94
CA ILE A 119 3.11 15.58 -5.26
C ILE A 119 1.64 15.17 -5.11
N CYS A 120 1.32 14.26 -4.22
CA CYS A 120 -0.07 13.86 -3.96
C CYS A 120 -0.96 15.08 -3.64
N LYS A 121 -0.47 16.01 -2.80
CA LYS A 121 -1.19 17.24 -2.48
C LYS A 121 -1.50 18.09 -3.72
N LYS A 122 -0.55 18.22 -4.66
CA LYS A 122 -0.74 18.97 -5.91
C LYS A 122 -1.73 18.29 -6.85
N LEU A 123 -1.75 16.95 -6.87
CA LEU A 123 -2.64 16.16 -7.73
C LEU A 123 -4.09 16.15 -7.22
N LEU A 124 -4.33 16.40 -5.94
CA LEU A 124 -5.68 16.51 -5.37
C LEU A 124 -6.38 17.79 -5.82
N LYS A 125 -7.69 17.69 -6.05
CA LYS A 125 -8.58 18.86 -6.13
C LYS A 125 -8.62 19.59 -4.80
N HIS A 126 -9.13 20.82 -4.81
CA HIS A 126 -9.26 21.66 -3.60
C HIS A 126 -9.98 20.91 -2.46
N ASP A 127 -11.09 20.22 -2.78
CA ASP A 127 -11.87 19.44 -1.80
C ASP A 127 -11.53 17.94 -1.83
N GLY A 128 -10.47 17.57 -2.54
CA GLY A 128 -10.01 16.20 -2.67
C GLY A 128 -9.43 15.67 -1.35
N LYS A 129 -9.51 14.35 -1.17
CA LYS A 129 -9.07 13.68 0.06
C LYS A 129 -7.98 12.67 -0.20
N PHE A 130 -6.96 12.65 0.65
CA PHE A 130 -5.97 11.60 0.68
C PHE A 130 -6.30 10.59 1.78
N HIS A 131 -6.61 9.37 1.38
CA HIS A 131 -6.93 8.27 2.26
C HIS A 131 -5.72 7.37 2.43
N VAL A 132 -5.23 7.27 3.65
CA VAL A 132 -4.06 6.48 4.00
C VAL A 132 -4.44 5.40 5.00
N ALA A 133 -4.04 4.17 4.75
CA ALA A 133 -4.09 3.07 5.70
C ALA A 133 -2.70 2.47 5.88
N ILE A 134 -2.19 2.52 7.11
CA ILE A 134 -0.85 2.05 7.46
C ILE A 134 -0.99 0.90 8.47
N PRO A 135 -0.33 -0.24 8.27
CA PRO A 135 -0.26 -1.27 9.28
C PRO A 135 0.57 -0.76 10.47
N CYS A 136 -0.07 -0.63 11.64
CA CYS A 136 0.61 -0.20 12.86
C CYS A 136 1.44 -1.36 13.45
N GLU A 137 2.68 -1.49 13.04
CA GLU A 137 3.59 -2.55 13.53
C GLU A 137 4.08 -2.35 14.98
N GLY A 138 3.83 -1.16 15.54
CA GLY A 138 4.27 -0.80 16.90
C GLY A 138 3.43 -1.37 18.03
N GLU A 139 2.24 -1.90 17.78
CA GLU A 139 1.39 -2.43 18.83
C GLU A 139 1.81 -3.85 19.23
N PHE A 140 1.88 -4.07 20.54
CA PHE A 140 2.33 -5.33 21.17
C PHE A 140 1.61 -6.57 20.59
N ALA A 141 0.31 -6.46 20.32
CA ALA A 141 -0.49 -7.55 19.77
C ALA A 141 -0.09 -7.92 18.34
N PHE A 142 0.22 -6.93 17.50
CA PHE A 142 0.69 -7.15 16.13
C PHE A 142 2.10 -7.76 16.13
N LYS A 143 3.00 -7.22 16.95
CA LYS A 143 4.37 -7.71 17.11
C LYS A 143 4.39 -9.15 17.64
N LEU A 144 3.53 -9.48 18.60
CA LEU A 144 3.39 -10.83 19.12
C LEU A 144 2.81 -11.78 18.07
N GLY A 145 1.78 -11.34 17.34
CA GLY A 145 1.13 -12.13 16.28
C GLY A 145 2.11 -12.54 15.17
N TRP A 146 2.86 -11.60 14.60
CA TRP A 146 3.80 -11.95 13.54
C TRP A 146 5.04 -12.71 14.05
N MET A 147 5.49 -12.45 15.28
CA MET A 147 6.63 -13.17 15.88
C MET A 147 6.33 -14.66 16.05
N LEU A 148 5.10 -15.00 16.45
CA LEU A 148 4.67 -16.38 16.67
C LEU A 148 4.26 -17.10 15.36
N THR A 149 3.99 -16.38 14.28
CA THR A 149 3.47 -16.95 13.02
C THR A 149 4.45 -16.76 11.87
N THR A 150 4.39 -15.58 11.24
CA THR A 150 5.17 -15.26 10.02
C THR A 150 6.66 -15.19 10.29
N GLY A 151 7.08 -14.62 11.42
CA GLY A 151 8.48 -14.48 11.80
C GLY A 151 9.17 -15.82 12.06
N LEU A 152 8.46 -16.74 12.74
CA LEU A 152 8.96 -18.10 12.98
C LEU A 152 9.09 -18.88 11.66
N ALA A 153 8.05 -18.85 10.81
CA ALA A 153 8.06 -19.50 9.50
C ALA A 153 9.15 -18.95 8.59
N PHE A 154 9.34 -17.61 8.57
CA PHE A 154 10.40 -16.96 7.81
C PHE A 154 11.79 -17.38 8.28
N ARG A 155 12.03 -17.39 9.59
CA ARG A 155 13.30 -17.81 10.19
C ARG A 155 13.63 -19.26 9.88
N LEU A 156 12.65 -20.14 9.94
CA LEU A 156 12.84 -21.57 9.60
C LEU A 156 13.14 -21.78 8.11
N LYS A 157 12.47 -21.02 7.24
CA LYS A 157 12.59 -21.18 5.78
C LYS A 157 13.84 -20.51 5.21
N TYR A 158 14.15 -19.29 5.65
CA TYR A 158 15.22 -18.46 5.06
C TYR A 158 16.46 -18.33 5.94
N LYS A 159 16.43 -18.84 7.20
CA LYS A 159 17.48 -18.69 8.21
C LYS A 159 17.90 -17.24 8.48
N LEU A 160 16.97 -16.29 8.23
CA LEU A 160 17.15 -14.86 8.42
C LEU A 160 16.21 -14.34 9.51
N ASP A 161 16.61 -13.22 10.12
CA ASP A 161 15.76 -12.53 11.10
C ASP A 161 14.73 -11.66 10.38
N TYR A 162 13.45 -11.99 10.56
CA TYR A 162 12.34 -11.26 9.95
C TYR A 162 12.28 -9.80 10.38
N SER A 163 12.66 -9.49 11.63
CA SER A 163 12.63 -8.10 12.11
C SER A 163 13.68 -7.22 11.41
N LYS A 164 14.84 -7.79 11.06
CA LYS A 164 15.85 -7.07 10.27
C LYS A 164 15.40 -6.87 8.83
N PHE A 165 14.71 -7.86 8.28
CA PHE A 165 14.11 -7.77 6.94
C PHE A 165 13.07 -6.66 6.89
N MET A 166 12.14 -6.61 7.85
CA MET A 166 11.10 -5.57 7.92
C MET A 166 11.68 -4.16 8.12
N LYS A 167 12.72 -4.00 8.94
CA LYS A 167 13.42 -2.70 9.09
C LYS A 167 14.11 -2.22 7.81
N TYR A 168 14.49 -3.14 6.94
CA TYR A 168 15.07 -2.79 5.64
C TYR A 168 14.00 -2.35 4.64
N GLU A 169 12.80 -2.94 4.73
CA GLU A 169 11.67 -2.65 3.85
C GLU A 169 10.90 -1.40 4.29
N HIS A 170 10.76 -1.19 5.61
CA HIS A 170 10.05 -0.04 6.18
C HIS A 170 11.05 1.06 6.52
N VAL A 171 11.23 1.97 5.58
CA VAL A 171 12.14 3.12 5.73
C VAL A 171 11.52 4.26 6.52
N ASN A 172 10.19 4.32 6.60
CA ASN A 172 9.45 5.32 7.38
C ASN A 172 8.65 4.64 8.49
N ASN A 173 8.72 5.17 9.71
CA ASN A 173 7.86 4.74 10.80
C ASN A 173 6.54 5.54 10.82
N ILE A 174 5.58 5.10 11.65
CA ILE A 174 4.25 5.71 11.70
C ILE A 174 4.28 7.18 12.15
N ASP A 175 5.15 7.54 13.07
CA ASP A 175 5.25 8.91 13.60
C ASP A 175 5.80 9.86 12.53
N GLU A 176 6.79 9.41 11.74
CA GLU A 176 7.33 10.14 10.60
C GLU A 176 6.27 10.36 9.52
N ILE A 177 5.54 9.30 9.16
CA ILE A 177 4.45 9.38 8.17
C ILE A 177 3.39 10.36 8.65
N PHE A 178 2.97 10.25 9.91
CA PHE A 178 1.95 11.13 10.48
C PHE A 178 2.41 12.58 10.50
N ALA A 179 3.65 12.87 10.89
CA ALA A 179 4.21 14.21 10.88
C ALA A 179 4.22 14.83 9.47
N VAL A 180 4.63 14.06 8.45
CA VAL A 180 4.65 14.55 7.07
C VAL A 180 3.22 14.79 6.55
N LEU A 181 2.27 13.91 6.83
CA LEU A 181 0.86 14.09 6.44
C LEU A 181 0.27 15.33 7.10
N LYS A 182 0.47 15.50 8.41
CA LYS A 182 -0.01 16.67 9.17
C LYS A 182 0.52 17.99 8.60
N ASN A 183 1.80 18.05 8.31
CA ASN A 183 2.43 19.25 7.74
C ASN A 183 1.91 19.62 6.35
N ASN A 184 1.31 18.68 5.62
CA ASN A 184 0.83 18.93 4.26
C ASN A 184 -0.69 19.14 4.17
N PHE A 185 -1.49 18.57 5.08
CA PHE A 185 -2.95 18.52 4.95
C PHE A 185 -3.72 19.17 6.11
N GLU A 186 -3.05 19.60 7.19
CA GLU A 186 -3.57 20.44 8.26
C GLU A 186 -2.95 21.86 8.18
#